data_f2af73f07b937588fe67ea5c9f46ccc4
#
_entry.id   f2af73f07b937588fe67ea5c9f46ccc4
#
_cell.length_a   1.000
_cell.length_b   1.000
_cell.length_c   1.000
_cell.angle_alpha   90.00
_cell.angle_beta   90.00
_cell.angle_gamma   90.00
#
_symmetry.space_group_name_H-M   'P 1'
#
loop_
_entity.id
_entity.type
_entity.pdbx_description
1 polymer ?
#
loop_
_entity_poly.entity_id
_entity_poly.type
_entity_poly.pdbx_seq_one_letter_code
_entity_poly.pdbx_strand_id
1 'polypeptide(L)'
;MSVSTESTLRSTSAPHELDLNHAEKLTPQQHGDSTPSDTMPEGGVAAWLTVTGSFIIQFCAFGYSTSFGVYQDFYTREYLTNESSSTISWIGSVNTFLVLGSGIIVGRLFDRGYFYWLLWGGSILTSFSLFMLSLAKPNQFYQIFLSQGLGAGLGSGILYVPSIAIVSQYFRERRALAMTIVSSGSSLGAFLHPLMLNKTINGSLGFANGTRANAGLISGLLLVSCLIMRTRLPPPTHVPELGRAIRGIVRDYAFIFASVGLLIFAIGYYFPLFYLQLDATTRGLDPTFAFYTLVIMNASSFIGRLTPGVLSQYKVPVGNMFAISSGGCAVLIFGMIGIKTDAAFVIFGIIYGFFAGMFVALLGPILSLLTEDIKELGARMGVAYLFTAIGGLLGGPINGALLTGNLVWWRPAVFSGVVTTVATVFFCAMLVVLHLKKRTTPSSSRLTASPTPMEPIEQSHRSQQSTLRKDSYTINGLLPVFWFQF
;
A
#
# COMPACT_ATOMS: atom_id res chain seq x y z
N MET A 1 -52.22 61.98 3.59
CA MET A 1 -52.94 62.44 2.39
C MET A 1 -53.01 61.26 1.49
N SER A 2 -54.11 60.64 1.60
CA SER A 2 -55.25 60.52 0.71
C SER A 2 -55.01 59.50 -0.38
N VAL A 3 -55.61 58.29 -0.25
CA VAL A 3 -56.99 57.97 -0.68
C VAL A 3 -56.96 57.56 -2.15
N SER A 4 -57.46 56.51 -2.63
CA SER A 4 -58.57 55.59 -2.44
C SER A 4 -58.67 54.76 -3.72
N THR A 5 -59.03 53.51 -3.53
CA THR A 5 -60.33 52.88 -3.80
C THR A 5 -60.65 52.49 -5.23
N GLU A 6 -61.02 51.24 -5.31
CA GLU A 6 -62.26 50.66 -5.89
C GLU A 6 -62.31 50.50 -7.41
N SER A 7 -62.87 49.52 -8.01
CA SER A 7 -63.86 48.50 -7.68
C SER A 7 -64.18 47.68 -8.94
N THR A 8 -64.46 46.39 -8.77
CA THR A 8 -65.59 45.59 -9.29
C THR A 8 -65.98 45.67 -10.79
N LEU A 9 -66.18 44.55 -11.45
CA LEU A 9 -67.39 43.77 -11.66
C LEU A 9 -67.24 42.70 -12.76
N ARG A 10 -67.61 41.53 -12.44
CA ARG A 10 -68.45 40.52 -13.10
C ARG A 10 -68.72 40.67 -14.61
N SER A 11 -68.52 39.56 -15.34
CA SER A 11 -69.66 38.94 -16.06
C SER A 11 -69.28 37.48 -16.48
N THR A 12 -70.19 36.66 -16.14
CA THR A 12 -70.56 35.33 -16.55
C THR A 12 -70.69 35.19 -18.07
N SER A 13 -70.28 34.04 -18.59
CA SER A 13 -71.12 33.14 -19.39
C SER A 13 -70.38 31.85 -19.83
N ALA A 14 -71.13 30.83 -19.77
CA ALA A 14 -71.02 29.41 -19.95
C ALA A 14 -70.58 28.92 -21.36
N PRO A 15 -70.69 27.62 -21.68
CA PRO A 15 -69.58 26.74 -22.02
C PRO A 15 -69.60 26.45 -23.53
N HIS A 16 -68.46 26.11 -24.09
CA HIS A 16 -68.38 25.54 -25.45
C HIS A 16 -67.72 24.18 -25.43
N GLU A 17 -68.43 23.33 -26.09
CA GLU A 17 -68.33 21.92 -26.38
C GLU A 17 -66.94 21.31 -26.53
N LEU A 18 -66.92 20.04 -26.15
CA LEU A 18 -65.92 19.00 -26.42
C LEU A 18 -65.56 18.92 -27.91
N ASP A 19 -64.31 18.99 -28.22
CA ASP A 19 -63.77 18.41 -29.44
C ASP A 19 -62.86 17.22 -29.09
N LEU A 20 -63.44 16.02 -29.16
CA LEU A 20 -62.82 14.70 -29.01
C LEU A 20 -62.27 14.30 -30.36
N ASN A 21 -61.07 14.72 -30.75
CA ASN A 21 -60.32 14.05 -31.81
C ASN A 21 -58.91 14.64 -32.00
N HIS A 22 -58.06 14.44 -31.02
CA HIS A 22 -56.62 14.30 -31.26
C HIS A 22 -56.00 13.44 -30.17
N ALA A 23 -56.36 12.12 -30.24
CA ALA A 23 -55.57 11.07 -29.58
C ALA A 23 -54.29 10.88 -30.40
N GLU A 24 -53.38 11.82 -30.33
CA GLU A 24 -52.03 11.65 -30.89
C GLU A 24 -51.25 10.75 -29.94
N LYS A 25 -50.82 9.64 -30.52
CA LYS A 25 -50.03 8.58 -29.93
C LYS A 25 -48.87 9.13 -29.08
N LEU A 26 -49.06 9.24 -27.78
CA LEU A 26 -47.98 9.26 -26.82
C LEU A 26 -47.45 7.84 -26.70
N THR A 27 -46.52 7.49 -27.56
CA THR A 27 -45.57 6.38 -27.30
C THR A 27 -44.87 6.70 -26.00
N PRO A 28 -44.89 5.77 -25.02
CA PRO A 28 -44.04 5.92 -23.86
C PRO A 28 -42.61 5.87 -24.37
N GLN A 29 -41.91 7.00 -24.42
CA GLN A 29 -40.45 6.97 -24.41
C GLN A 29 -40.06 6.28 -23.12
N GLN A 30 -39.74 5.00 -23.24
CA GLN A 30 -38.89 4.30 -22.30
C GLN A 30 -37.58 5.09 -22.27
N HIS A 31 -37.52 6.11 -21.44
CA HIS A 31 -36.25 6.52 -20.83
C HIS A 31 -35.82 5.30 -20.02
N GLY A 32 -35.15 4.40 -20.70
CA GLY A 32 -34.24 3.49 -20.08
C GLY A 32 -33.20 4.34 -19.39
N ASP A 33 -33.47 4.73 -18.14
CA ASP A 33 -32.45 5.01 -17.15
C ASP A 33 -31.64 3.73 -16.98
N SER A 34 -30.83 3.42 -17.98
CA SER A 34 -29.65 2.64 -17.79
C SER A 34 -28.76 3.45 -16.86
N THR A 35 -29.01 3.33 -15.54
CA THR A 35 -27.95 3.54 -14.56
C THR A 35 -26.70 2.90 -15.18
N PRO A 36 -25.61 3.67 -15.38
CA PRO A 36 -24.36 3.09 -15.88
C PRO A 36 -24.08 1.91 -14.97
N SER A 37 -24.16 0.71 -15.52
CA SER A 37 -23.87 -0.50 -14.79
C SER A 37 -22.52 -0.29 -14.12
N ASP A 38 -22.49 -0.41 -12.80
CA ASP A 38 -21.37 -0.20 -11.89
C ASP A 38 -20.32 -1.31 -12.12
N THR A 39 -20.04 -1.63 -13.37
CA THR A 39 -19.00 -2.55 -13.83
C THR A 39 -17.71 -1.76 -13.84
N MET A 40 -17.01 -1.76 -12.69
CA MET A 40 -15.63 -1.37 -12.69
C MET A 40 -14.88 -2.26 -13.70
N PRO A 41 -14.28 -1.71 -14.76
CA PRO A 41 -13.46 -2.52 -15.65
C PRO A 41 -12.27 -3.03 -14.86
N GLU A 42 -12.13 -4.36 -14.82
CA GLU A 42 -11.01 -5.05 -14.15
C GLU A 42 -9.75 -5.03 -15.03
N GLY A 43 -9.27 -3.82 -15.41
CA GLY A 43 -8.09 -3.67 -16.23
C GLY A 43 -8.21 -2.64 -17.36
N GLY A 44 -7.54 -2.90 -18.48
CA GLY A 44 -7.38 -1.99 -19.61
C GLY A 44 -6.01 -1.32 -19.64
N VAL A 45 -5.65 -0.74 -20.77
CA VAL A 45 -4.30 -0.15 -20.98
C VAL A 45 -4.01 0.96 -19.97
N ALA A 46 -4.94 1.86 -19.70
CA ALA A 46 -4.78 2.95 -18.74
C ALA A 46 -4.56 2.43 -17.31
N ALA A 47 -5.26 1.35 -16.92
CA ALA A 47 -5.10 0.72 -15.63
C ALA A 47 -3.68 0.16 -15.43
N TRP A 48 -3.20 -0.62 -16.41
CA TRP A 48 -1.87 -1.23 -16.33
C TRP A 48 -0.74 -0.20 -16.50
N LEU A 49 -0.92 0.85 -17.29
CA LEU A 49 0.02 1.98 -17.34
C LEU A 49 0.09 2.69 -15.98
N THR A 50 -1.04 2.88 -15.29
CA THR A 50 -1.06 3.45 -13.94
C THR A 50 -0.38 2.52 -12.93
N VAL A 51 -0.56 1.21 -13.01
CA VAL A 51 0.16 0.22 -12.19
C VAL A 51 1.67 0.30 -12.45
N THR A 52 2.10 0.39 -13.71
CA THR A 52 3.50 0.52 -14.09
C THR A 52 4.11 1.83 -13.56
N GLY A 53 3.41 2.97 -13.71
CA GLY A 53 3.86 4.24 -13.14
C GLY A 53 3.97 4.20 -11.62
N SER A 54 2.99 3.59 -10.95
CA SER A 54 3.01 3.38 -9.50
C SER A 54 4.16 2.48 -9.04
N PHE A 55 4.45 1.41 -9.78
CA PHE A 55 5.61 0.54 -9.56
C PHE A 55 6.93 1.33 -9.65
N ILE A 56 7.08 2.16 -10.68
CA ILE A 56 8.25 3.03 -10.86
C ILE A 56 8.39 4.02 -9.70
N ILE A 57 7.28 4.62 -9.24
CA ILE A 57 7.30 5.50 -8.07
C ILE A 57 7.80 4.75 -6.83
N GLN A 58 7.29 3.55 -6.57
CA GLN A 58 7.73 2.74 -5.43
C GLN A 58 9.22 2.39 -5.52
N PHE A 59 9.71 2.10 -6.73
CA PHE A 59 11.14 1.89 -7.01
C PHE A 59 11.98 3.12 -6.66
N CYS A 60 11.55 4.31 -7.09
CA CYS A 60 12.27 5.57 -6.89
C CYS A 60 12.14 6.14 -5.47
N ALA A 61 11.02 5.91 -4.78
CA ALA A 61 10.75 6.47 -3.46
C ALA A 61 11.29 5.56 -2.34
N PHE A 62 10.51 4.56 -1.94
CA PHE A 62 10.89 3.68 -0.83
C PHE A 62 12.10 2.80 -1.16
N GLY A 63 12.21 2.37 -2.43
CA GLY A 63 13.35 1.58 -2.90
C GLY A 63 14.67 2.35 -2.75
N TYR A 64 14.70 3.64 -3.10
CA TYR A 64 15.86 4.49 -2.88
C TYR A 64 16.15 4.73 -1.38
N SER A 65 15.11 4.99 -0.58
CA SER A 65 15.28 5.25 0.87
C SER A 65 15.96 4.08 1.59
N THR A 66 15.70 2.83 1.19
CA THR A 66 16.36 1.64 1.75
C THR A 66 17.84 1.52 1.39
N SER A 67 18.33 2.29 0.41
CA SER A 67 19.75 2.33 0.01
C SER A 67 20.62 3.17 0.94
N PHE A 68 20.04 3.81 1.95
CA PHE A 68 20.75 4.72 2.85
C PHE A 68 21.97 4.07 3.51
N GLY A 69 21.96 2.76 3.74
CA GLY A 69 23.11 2.04 4.30
C GLY A 69 24.41 2.24 3.53
N VAL A 70 24.37 2.32 2.19
CA VAL A 70 25.56 2.63 1.35
C VAL A 70 26.05 4.05 1.59
N TYR A 71 25.15 5.01 1.68
CA TYR A 71 25.49 6.39 2.00
C TYR A 71 26.04 6.53 3.41
N GLN A 72 25.43 5.85 4.39
CA GLN A 72 25.88 5.89 5.78
C GLN A 72 27.31 5.38 5.92
N ASP A 73 27.65 4.27 5.28
CA ASP A 73 29.01 3.73 5.27
C ASP A 73 29.99 4.74 4.66
N PHE A 74 29.67 5.30 3.49
CA PHE A 74 30.50 6.32 2.84
C PHE A 74 30.64 7.59 3.66
N TYR A 75 29.55 8.11 4.25
CA TYR A 75 29.58 9.32 5.08
C TYR A 75 30.43 9.12 6.33
N THR A 76 30.34 7.97 6.99
CA THR A 76 31.11 7.68 8.19
C THR A 76 32.60 7.55 7.92
N ARG A 77 32.97 6.96 6.76
CA ARG A 77 34.39 6.71 6.43
C ARG A 77 35.08 7.90 5.75
N GLU A 78 34.38 8.65 4.91
CA GLU A 78 35.04 9.57 3.98
C GLU A 78 34.44 10.97 3.94
N TYR A 79 33.15 11.15 4.22
CA TYR A 79 32.49 12.40 3.85
C TYR A 79 32.03 13.26 5.02
N LEU A 80 31.63 12.67 6.16
CA LEU A 80 31.20 13.34 7.39
C LEU A 80 32.04 12.83 8.57
N THR A 81 33.36 12.83 8.42
CA THR A 81 34.30 12.29 9.42
C THR A 81 34.35 13.07 10.74
N ASN A 82 33.80 14.29 10.75
CA ASN A 82 33.63 15.13 11.93
C ASN A 82 32.36 14.80 12.76
N GLU A 83 31.48 13.95 12.24
CA GLU A 83 30.20 13.60 12.89
C GLU A 83 30.19 12.16 13.41
N SER A 84 29.42 11.93 14.47
CA SER A 84 29.22 10.56 14.97
C SER A 84 28.37 9.73 14.04
N SER A 85 28.59 8.42 14.00
CA SER A 85 27.74 7.49 13.24
C SER A 85 26.27 7.59 13.65
N SER A 86 25.97 7.91 14.93
CA SER A 86 24.62 8.15 15.41
C SER A 86 24.01 9.41 14.77
N THR A 87 24.76 10.52 14.70
CA THR A 87 24.32 11.75 14.02
C THR A 87 24.00 11.50 12.55
N ILE A 88 24.87 10.76 11.85
CA ILE A 88 24.70 10.41 10.44
C ILE A 88 23.43 9.55 10.23
N SER A 89 23.14 8.62 11.15
CA SER A 89 21.96 7.75 11.07
C SER A 89 20.63 8.53 11.11
N TRP A 90 20.60 9.72 11.68
CA TRP A 90 19.39 10.56 11.69
C TRP A 90 18.95 10.96 10.28
N ILE A 91 19.87 11.06 9.31
CA ILE A 91 19.54 11.39 7.91
C ILE A 91 18.60 10.32 7.34
N GLY A 92 18.97 9.04 7.48
CA GLY A 92 18.15 7.93 6.99
C GLY A 92 16.87 7.70 7.79
N SER A 93 16.94 7.87 9.13
CA SER A 93 15.77 7.70 9.99
C SER A 93 14.70 8.74 9.72
N VAL A 94 15.08 10.01 9.58
CA VAL A 94 14.15 11.11 9.22
C VAL A 94 13.59 10.91 7.82
N ASN A 95 14.43 10.51 6.84
CA ASN A 95 13.97 10.19 5.49
C ASN A 95 12.87 9.11 5.53
N THR A 96 13.14 7.97 6.14
CA THR A 96 12.18 6.85 6.23
C THR A 96 10.92 7.25 6.98
N PHE A 97 11.05 7.99 8.08
CA PHE A 97 9.90 8.50 8.83
C PHE A 97 9.03 9.41 7.97
N LEU A 98 9.61 10.31 7.18
CA LEU A 98 8.89 11.22 6.30
C LEU A 98 8.21 10.48 5.12
N VAL A 99 8.88 9.46 4.55
CA VAL A 99 8.29 8.65 3.47
C VAL A 99 6.98 8.00 3.90
N LEU A 100 6.92 7.46 5.09
CA LEU A 100 5.72 6.79 5.60
C LEU A 100 4.78 7.76 6.34
N GLY A 101 5.33 8.59 7.23
CA GLY A 101 4.56 9.43 8.14
C GLY A 101 3.85 10.61 7.46
N SER A 102 4.39 11.14 6.35
CA SER A 102 3.69 12.18 5.58
C SER A 102 2.34 11.72 5.01
N GLY A 103 2.13 10.40 4.95
CA GLY A 103 0.91 9.79 4.45
C GLY A 103 -0.37 10.30 5.12
N ILE A 104 -0.32 10.74 6.38
CA ILE A 104 -1.50 11.28 7.07
C ILE A 104 -2.04 12.57 6.41
N ILE A 105 -1.16 13.43 5.91
CA ILE A 105 -1.53 14.66 5.18
C ILE A 105 -1.80 14.32 3.72
N VAL A 106 -0.88 13.60 3.11
CA VAL A 106 -0.87 13.27 1.68
C VAL A 106 -2.05 12.39 1.31
N GLY A 107 -2.39 11.39 2.12
CA GLY A 107 -3.55 10.54 1.90
C GLY A 107 -4.86 11.34 1.88
N ARG A 108 -4.98 12.33 2.78
CA ARG A 108 -6.13 13.22 2.80
C ARG A 108 -6.20 14.13 1.57
N LEU A 109 -5.06 14.64 1.10
CA LEU A 109 -5.01 15.43 -0.13
C LEU A 109 -5.35 14.56 -1.37
N PHE A 110 -4.89 13.30 -1.37
CA PHE A 110 -5.25 12.34 -2.40
C PHE A 110 -6.77 12.11 -2.44
N ASP A 111 -7.41 11.87 -1.29
CA ASP A 111 -8.86 11.66 -1.19
C ASP A 111 -9.66 12.88 -1.65
N ARG A 112 -9.08 14.11 -1.56
CA ARG A 112 -9.65 15.35 -2.09
C ARG A 112 -9.48 15.52 -3.60
N GLY A 113 -8.80 14.59 -4.27
CA GLY A 113 -8.59 14.63 -5.72
C GLY A 113 -7.35 15.40 -6.18
N TYR A 114 -6.45 15.77 -5.28
CA TYR A 114 -5.22 16.48 -5.64
C TYR A 114 -4.11 15.55 -6.19
N PHE A 115 -4.47 14.43 -6.80
CA PHE A 115 -3.51 13.40 -7.25
C PHE A 115 -2.40 13.96 -8.13
N TYR A 116 -2.72 14.74 -9.17
CA TYR A 116 -1.70 15.27 -10.08
C TYR A 116 -0.76 16.27 -9.41
N TRP A 117 -1.28 17.10 -8.51
CA TRP A 117 -0.44 18.01 -7.72
C TRP A 117 0.54 17.27 -6.83
N LEU A 118 0.10 16.18 -6.21
CA LEU A 118 0.96 15.32 -5.39
C LEU A 118 2.00 14.60 -6.27
N LEU A 119 1.58 14.09 -7.43
CA LEU A 119 2.45 13.37 -8.35
C LEU A 119 3.57 14.27 -8.89
N TRP A 120 3.23 15.42 -9.46
CA TRP A 120 4.24 16.35 -9.99
C TRP A 120 5.05 17.02 -8.89
N GLY A 121 4.41 17.52 -7.84
CA GLY A 121 5.07 18.19 -6.73
C GLY A 121 6.05 17.29 -6.00
N GLY A 122 5.65 16.04 -5.69
CA GLY A 122 6.51 15.03 -5.08
C GLY A 122 7.69 14.64 -5.99
N SER A 123 7.44 14.46 -7.29
CA SER A 123 8.48 14.11 -8.26
C SER A 123 9.53 15.23 -8.43
N ILE A 124 9.08 16.48 -8.52
CA ILE A 124 9.97 17.65 -8.63
C ILE A 124 10.78 17.80 -7.34
N LEU A 125 10.14 17.70 -6.16
CA LEU A 125 10.82 17.84 -4.87
C LEU A 125 11.87 16.74 -4.67
N THR A 126 11.54 15.48 -4.98
CA THR A 126 12.50 14.36 -4.90
C THR A 126 13.68 14.58 -5.83
N SER A 127 13.43 14.91 -7.09
CA SER A 127 14.47 15.15 -8.09
C SER A 127 15.37 16.31 -7.68
N PHE A 128 14.78 17.46 -7.33
CA PHE A 128 15.53 18.64 -6.87
C PHE A 128 16.42 18.29 -5.67
N SER A 129 15.87 17.60 -4.67
CA SER A 129 16.60 17.24 -3.46
C SER A 129 17.79 16.34 -3.74
N LEU A 130 17.66 15.36 -4.65
CA LEU A 130 18.75 14.47 -5.03
C LEU A 130 19.84 15.19 -5.84
N PHE A 131 19.47 16.15 -6.69
CA PHE A 131 20.48 16.99 -7.36
C PHE A 131 21.17 17.93 -6.36
N MET A 132 20.44 18.49 -5.38
CA MET A 132 21.06 19.29 -4.32
C MET A 132 22.02 18.46 -3.46
N LEU A 133 21.69 17.19 -3.18
CA LEU A 133 22.59 16.26 -2.49
C LEU A 133 23.94 16.14 -3.22
N SER A 134 23.93 16.12 -4.56
CA SER A 134 25.16 16.01 -5.35
C SER A 134 26.10 17.24 -5.25
N LEU A 135 25.57 18.35 -4.75
CA LEU A 135 26.31 19.60 -4.53
C LEU A 135 26.79 19.78 -3.08
N ALA A 136 26.38 18.86 -2.18
CA ALA A 136 26.80 18.91 -0.78
C ALA A 136 28.33 18.81 -0.69
N LYS A 137 28.90 19.53 0.28
CA LYS A 137 30.34 19.58 0.52
C LYS A 137 30.72 18.62 1.66
N PRO A 138 31.96 18.08 1.67
CA PRO A 138 32.44 17.27 2.77
C PRO A 138 32.34 18.02 4.11
N ASN A 139 32.02 17.28 5.18
CA ASN A 139 31.86 17.78 6.55
C ASN A 139 30.77 18.86 6.75
N GLN A 140 29.79 18.92 5.81
CA GLN A 140 28.62 19.82 5.92
C GLN A 140 27.35 19.00 6.16
N PHE A 141 27.16 18.50 7.38
CA PHE A 141 26.02 17.67 7.77
C PHE A 141 24.67 18.26 7.36
N TYR A 142 24.46 19.57 7.60
CA TYR A 142 23.17 20.22 7.36
C TYR A 142 22.75 20.18 5.87
N GLN A 143 23.72 20.22 4.92
CA GLN A 143 23.41 20.16 3.49
C GLN A 143 22.86 18.79 3.11
N ILE A 144 23.46 17.73 3.63
CA ILE A 144 23.04 16.35 3.39
C ILE A 144 21.72 16.06 4.11
N PHE A 145 21.59 16.52 5.36
CA PHE A 145 20.36 16.35 6.14
C PHE A 145 19.16 17.03 5.46
N LEU A 146 19.31 18.28 4.98
CA LEU A 146 18.25 19.00 4.29
C LEU A 146 17.89 18.38 2.93
N SER A 147 18.89 17.95 2.17
CA SER A 147 18.66 17.39 0.83
C SER A 147 18.18 15.94 0.88
N GLN A 148 18.92 15.05 1.55
CA GLN A 148 18.61 13.62 1.58
C GLN A 148 17.61 13.25 2.67
N GLY A 149 17.78 13.80 3.87
CA GLY A 149 16.89 13.53 5.02
C GLY A 149 15.50 14.13 4.80
N LEU A 150 15.42 15.45 4.75
CA LEU A 150 14.15 16.18 4.68
C LEU A 150 13.58 16.23 3.26
N GLY A 151 14.34 16.75 2.29
CA GLY A 151 13.82 17.05 0.96
C GLY A 151 13.43 15.78 0.20
N ALA A 152 14.34 14.81 0.07
CA ALA A 152 14.05 13.55 -0.60
C ALA A 152 13.04 12.71 0.18
N GLY A 153 13.06 12.75 1.54
CA GLY A 153 12.08 12.09 2.39
C GLY A 153 10.66 12.62 2.20
N LEU A 154 10.47 13.93 2.22
CA LEU A 154 9.16 14.57 1.97
C LEU A 154 8.70 14.32 0.53
N GLY A 155 9.56 14.51 -0.46
CA GLY A 155 9.22 14.28 -1.86
C GLY A 155 8.74 12.85 -2.11
N SER A 156 9.51 11.86 -1.63
CA SER A 156 9.14 10.45 -1.72
C SER A 156 7.87 10.14 -0.92
N GLY A 157 7.68 10.76 0.23
CA GLY A 157 6.49 10.57 1.06
C GLY A 157 5.21 11.12 0.40
N ILE A 158 5.30 12.23 -0.32
CA ILE A 158 4.20 12.78 -1.12
C ILE A 158 3.76 11.78 -2.22
N LEU A 159 4.69 11.00 -2.74
CA LEU A 159 4.42 10.02 -3.80
C LEU A 159 3.94 8.65 -3.27
N TYR A 160 4.34 8.26 -2.05
CA TYR A 160 4.22 6.89 -1.55
C TYR A 160 2.77 6.42 -1.44
N VAL A 161 1.93 7.12 -0.66
CA VAL A 161 0.53 6.73 -0.44
C VAL A 161 -0.31 6.83 -1.72
N PRO A 162 -0.26 7.93 -2.50
CA PRO A 162 -1.04 8.06 -3.72
C PRO A 162 -0.73 6.99 -4.76
N SER A 163 0.54 6.56 -4.88
CA SER A 163 0.93 5.53 -5.86
C SER A 163 0.29 4.16 -5.57
N ILE A 164 0.02 3.83 -4.31
CA ILE A 164 -0.65 2.58 -3.94
C ILE A 164 -2.17 2.75 -4.02
N ALA A 165 -2.68 3.88 -3.50
CA ALA A 165 -4.12 4.11 -3.38
C ALA A 165 -4.81 4.27 -4.74
N ILE A 166 -4.16 4.88 -5.75
CA ILE A 166 -4.73 5.13 -7.09
C ILE A 166 -5.18 3.85 -7.77
N VAL A 167 -4.50 2.73 -7.52
CA VAL A 167 -4.80 1.43 -8.13
C VAL A 167 -6.22 0.95 -7.77
N SER A 168 -6.73 1.34 -6.60
CA SER A 168 -8.08 0.99 -6.15
C SER A 168 -9.19 1.57 -7.03
N GLN A 169 -8.90 2.61 -7.83
CA GLN A 169 -9.85 3.19 -8.78
C GLN A 169 -10.05 2.34 -10.04
N TYR A 170 -9.13 1.43 -10.33
CA TYR A 170 -9.11 0.64 -11.56
C TYR A 170 -9.43 -0.83 -11.37
N PHE A 171 -9.21 -1.37 -10.16
CA PHE A 171 -9.36 -2.79 -9.87
C PHE A 171 -10.22 -3.02 -8.64
N ARG A 172 -11.17 -3.93 -8.73
CA ARG A 172 -12.01 -4.41 -7.63
C ARG A 172 -11.62 -5.83 -7.24
N GLU A 173 -11.75 -6.78 -8.16
CA GLU A 173 -11.40 -8.19 -7.91
C GLU A 173 -9.89 -8.42 -7.91
N ARG A 174 -9.16 -7.82 -8.87
CA ARG A 174 -7.69 -7.93 -8.99
C ARG A 174 -6.92 -6.88 -8.20
N ARG A 175 -7.58 -6.16 -7.28
CA ARG A 175 -6.96 -5.06 -6.51
C ARG A 175 -5.72 -5.51 -5.74
N ALA A 176 -5.79 -6.66 -5.05
CA ALA A 176 -4.67 -7.20 -4.30
C ALA A 176 -3.47 -7.49 -5.21
N LEU A 177 -3.69 -8.11 -6.37
CA LEU A 177 -2.64 -8.37 -7.36
C LEU A 177 -2.00 -7.06 -7.83
N ALA A 178 -2.79 -6.09 -8.23
CA ALA A 178 -2.28 -4.82 -8.75
C ALA A 178 -1.49 -4.04 -7.67
N MET A 179 -1.97 -3.98 -6.42
CA MET A 179 -1.28 -3.33 -5.31
C MET A 179 0.02 -4.03 -4.92
N THR A 180 0.08 -5.37 -4.99
CA THR A 180 1.31 -6.12 -4.69
C THR A 180 2.35 -5.96 -5.78
N ILE A 181 1.94 -5.88 -7.06
CA ILE A 181 2.84 -5.53 -8.17
C ILE A 181 3.44 -4.13 -7.93
N VAL A 182 2.61 -3.13 -7.61
CA VAL A 182 3.09 -1.77 -7.29
C VAL A 182 4.10 -1.80 -6.15
N SER A 183 3.76 -2.46 -5.05
CA SER A 183 4.63 -2.56 -3.88
C SER A 183 5.97 -3.26 -4.18
N SER A 184 6.00 -4.22 -5.12
CA SER A 184 7.23 -4.94 -5.48
C SER A 184 8.30 -4.01 -6.09
N GLY A 185 7.89 -2.87 -6.66
CA GLY A 185 8.82 -1.85 -7.17
C GLY A 185 9.82 -1.39 -6.11
N SER A 186 9.37 -1.23 -4.86
CA SER A 186 10.28 -0.79 -3.80
C SER A 186 11.31 -1.86 -3.39
N SER A 187 11.02 -3.16 -3.48
CA SER A 187 12.05 -4.19 -3.27
C SER A 187 13.04 -4.25 -4.43
N LEU A 188 12.58 -4.08 -5.67
CA LEU A 188 13.49 -3.99 -6.81
C LEU A 188 14.42 -2.78 -6.65
N GLY A 189 13.90 -1.63 -6.20
CA GLY A 189 14.71 -0.46 -5.88
C GLY A 189 15.69 -0.74 -4.74
N ALA A 190 15.24 -1.35 -3.65
CA ALA A 190 16.07 -1.75 -2.51
C ALA A 190 17.20 -2.75 -2.87
N PHE A 191 17.03 -3.47 -3.96
CA PHE A 191 18.05 -4.36 -4.53
C PHE A 191 19.01 -3.63 -5.47
N LEU A 192 18.49 -2.83 -6.41
CA LEU A 192 19.29 -2.23 -7.49
C LEU A 192 20.02 -0.95 -7.09
N HIS A 193 19.37 -0.06 -6.30
CA HIS A 193 20.01 1.20 -5.92
C HIS A 193 21.27 1.01 -5.08
N PRO A 194 21.34 0.14 -4.05
CA PRO A 194 22.58 -0.11 -3.32
C PRO A 194 23.71 -0.60 -4.21
N LEU A 195 23.42 -1.52 -5.15
CA LEU A 195 24.42 -2.04 -6.09
C LEU A 195 24.97 -0.92 -7.00
N MET A 196 24.06 -0.08 -7.53
CA MET A 196 24.46 1.04 -8.39
C MET A 196 25.27 2.08 -7.61
N LEU A 197 24.78 2.48 -6.42
CA LEU A 197 25.43 3.48 -5.58
C LEU A 197 26.80 3.01 -5.10
N ASN A 198 26.92 1.77 -4.65
CA ASN A 198 28.20 1.21 -4.20
C ASN A 198 29.26 1.25 -5.32
N LYS A 199 28.87 0.91 -6.56
CA LYS A 199 29.78 0.97 -7.72
C LYS A 199 30.11 2.40 -8.16
N THR A 200 29.17 3.33 -8.03
CA THR A 200 29.36 4.69 -8.54
C THR A 200 30.03 5.61 -7.53
N ILE A 201 29.64 5.56 -6.25
CA ILE A 201 30.18 6.44 -5.19
C ILE A 201 31.57 5.99 -4.78
N ASN A 202 31.78 4.68 -4.58
CA ASN A 202 33.09 4.11 -4.21
C ASN A 202 34.00 3.82 -5.42
N GLY A 203 33.52 4.10 -6.64
CA GLY A 203 34.26 3.92 -7.90
C GLY A 203 34.85 5.22 -8.43
N SER A 204 35.23 5.19 -9.69
CA SER A 204 35.90 6.33 -10.39
C SER A 204 35.02 7.58 -10.53
N LEU A 205 33.68 7.47 -10.41
CA LEU A 205 32.79 8.62 -10.53
C LEU A 205 32.76 9.49 -9.26
N GLY A 206 33.03 8.91 -8.11
CA GLY A 206 32.97 9.58 -6.81
C GLY A 206 31.55 10.00 -6.40
N PHE A 207 31.44 10.62 -5.22
CA PHE A 207 30.15 10.98 -4.60
C PHE A 207 29.28 11.88 -5.48
N ALA A 208 29.83 13.01 -5.97
CA ALA A 208 29.03 14.00 -6.69
C ALA A 208 28.45 13.45 -8.00
N ASN A 209 29.28 12.81 -8.84
CA ASN A 209 28.82 12.28 -10.12
C ASN A 209 28.01 10.99 -9.97
N GLY A 210 28.34 10.13 -8.98
CA GLY A 210 27.55 8.95 -8.63
C GLY A 210 26.14 9.32 -8.18
N THR A 211 26.04 10.34 -7.31
CA THR A 211 24.75 10.87 -6.87
C THR A 211 23.98 11.52 -8.02
N ARG A 212 24.62 12.28 -8.92
CA ARG A 212 23.98 12.86 -10.12
C ARG A 212 23.44 11.79 -11.06
N ALA A 213 24.21 10.73 -11.30
CA ALA A 213 23.76 9.61 -12.13
C ALA A 213 22.49 8.95 -11.54
N ASN A 214 22.46 8.71 -10.23
CA ASN A 214 21.28 8.18 -9.56
C ASN A 214 20.11 9.17 -9.57
N ALA A 215 20.36 10.46 -9.30
CA ALA A 215 19.36 11.52 -9.39
C ALA A 215 18.76 11.62 -10.80
N GLY A 216 19.58 11.52 -11.85
CA GLY A 216 19.14 11.53 -13.24
C GLY A 216 18.25 10.32 -13.57
N LEU A 217 18.65 9.12 -13.14
CA LEU A 217 17.84 7.91 -13.29
C LEU A 217 16.48 8.06 -12.61
N ILE A 218 16.46 8.45 -11.33
CA ILE A 218 15.21 8.63 -10.56
C ILE A 218 14.34 9.70 -11.20
N SER A 219 14.90 10.85 -11.58
CA SER A 219 14.16 11.95 -12.21
C SER A 219 13.54 11.54 -13.56
N GLY A 220 14.29 10.82 -14.39
CA GLY A 220 13.77 10.29 -15.65
C GLY A 220 12.63 9.30 -15.47
N LEU A 221 12.77 8.37 -14.52
CA LEU A 221 11.73 7.40 -14.18
C LEU A 221 10.48 8.06 -13.57
N LEU A 222 10.65 9.04 -12.69
CA LEU A 222 9.53 9.81 -12.14
C LEU A 222 8.82 10.63 -13.22
N LEU A 223 9.54 11.21 -14.17
CA LEU A 223 8.94 11.88 -15.32
C LEU A 223 8.09 10.92 -16.15
N VAL A 224 8.61 9.73 -16.46
CA VAL A 224 7.84 8.68 -17.14
C VAL A 224 6.56 8.36 -16.37
N SER A 225 6.65 8.20 -15.04
CA SER A 225 5.47 7.95 -14.21
C SER A 225 4.44 9.08 -14.29
N CYS A 226 4.90 10.35 -14.25
CA CYS A 226 4.02 11.52 -14.38
C CYS A 226 3.27 11.54 -15.72
N LEU A 227 3.92 11.08 -16.80
CA LEU A 227 3.35 11.08 -18.14
C LEU A 227 2.32 9.94 -18.37
N ILE A 228 2.55 8.76 -17.76
CA ILE A 228 1.72 7.57 -18.02
C ILE A 228 0.56 7.40 -17.02
N MET A 229 0.69 7.92 -15.80
CA MET A 229 -0.34 7.75 -14.77
C MET A 229 -1.56 8.65 -15.03
N ARG A 230 -2.74 8.08 -14.82
CA ARG A 230 -4.02 8.80 -14.96
C ARG A 230 -4.94 8.46 -13.79
N THR A 231 -5.81 9.41 -13.41
CA THR A 231 -6.95 9.16 -12.52
C THR A 231 -8.12 8.65 -13.35
N ARG A 232 -8.90 7.73 -12.81
CA ARG A 232 -10.12 7.25 -13.44
C ARG A 232 -11.34 7.99 -12.94
N LEU A 233 -11.41 8.21 -11.63
CA LEU A 233 -12.53 8.85 -10.99
C LEU A 233 -12.33 10.39 -10.99
N PRO A 234 -13.38 11.17 -11.25
CA PRO A 234 -13.32 12.61 -11.07
C PRO A 234 -13.08 12.95 -9.60
N PRO A 235 -12.55 14.15 -9.29
CA PRO A 235 -12.43 14.62 -7.93
C PRO A 235 -13.78 14.52 -7.19
N PRO A 236 -13.83 13.97 -5.99
CA PRO A 236 -15.09 13.83 -5.26
C PRO A 236 -15.64 15.22 -4.89
N THR A 237 -16.92 15.44 -5.13
CA THR A 237 -17.62 16.69 -4.79
C THR A 237 -17.75 16.91 -3.29
N HIS A 238 -17.83 15.82 -2.52
CA HIS A 238 -17.89 15.83 -1.06
C HIS A 238 -16.89 14.86 -0.47
N VAL A 239 -15.94 15.38 0.31
CA VAL A 239 -15.04 14.60 1.14
C VAL A 239 -15.46 14.79 2.59
N PRO A 240 -15.67 13.73 3.37
CA PRO A 240 -16.05 13.83 4.77
C PRO A 240 -15.09 14.76 5.53
N GLU A 241 -15.60 15.58 6.44
CA GLU A 241 -14.77 16.43 7.29
C GLU A 241 -13.76 15.59 8.08
N LEU A 242 -12.55 16.11 8.29
CA LEU A 242 -11.48 15.41 8.97
C LEU A 242 -11.92 14.83 10.33
N GLY A 243 -12.70 15.61 11.09
CA GLY A 243 -13.22 15.14 12.39
C GLY A 243 -14.17 13.94 12.28
N ARG A 244 -14.95 13.86 11.19
CA ARG A 244 -15.84 12.73 10.93
C ARG A 244 -15.05 11.50 10.51
N ALA A 245 -14.06 11.66 9.62
CA ALA A 245 -13.17 10.59 9.20
C ALA A 245 -12.38 10.01 10.38
N ILE A 246 -11.77 10.85 11.23
CA ILE A 246 -11.05 10.41 12.44
C ILE A 246 -12.00 9.69 13.41
N ARG A 247 -13.22 10.21 13.61
CA ARG A 247 -14.21 9.55 14.49
C ARG A 247 -14.63 8.18 13.96
N GLY A 248 -14.74 8.04 12.63
CA GLY A 248 -14.97 6.75 11.97
C GLY A 248 -13.82 5.76 12.20
N ILE A 249 -12.59 6.24 12.05
CA ILE A 249 -11.35 5.46 12.29
C ILE A 249 -11.28 4.97 13.74
N VAL A 250 -11.52 5.85 14.73
CA VAL A 250 -11.46 5.51 16.17
C VAL A 250 -12.57 4.56 16.61
N ARG A 251 -13.66 4.47 15.88
CA ARG A 251 -14.76 3.53 16.16
C ARG A 251 -14.64 2.19 15.44
N ASP A 252 -13.70 2.07 14.51
CA ASP A 252 -13.44 0.84 13.77
C ASP A 252 -12.37 0.00 14.49
N TYR A 253 -12.81 -0.90 15.36
CA TYR A 253 -11.91 -1.76 16.15
C TYR A 253 -10.97 -2.59 15.27
N ALA A 254 -11.43 -3.07 14.10
CA ALA A 254 -10.55 -3.81 13.20
C ALA A 254 -9.40 -2.93 12.69
N PHE A 255 -9.70 -1.67 12.34
CA PHE A 255 -8.69 -0.72 11.91
C PHE A 255 -7.74 -0.32 13.06
N ILE A 256 -8.24 -0.18 14.28
CA ILE A 256 -7.41 0.11 15.48
C ILE A 256 -6.45 -1.04 15.72
N PHE A 257 -6.93 -2.30 15.73
CA PHE A 257 -6.05 -3.47 15.89
C PHE A 257 -4.99 -3.54 14.78
N ALA A 258 -5.36 -3.24 13.54
CA ALA A 258 -4.40 -3.14 12.45
C ALA A 258 -3.34 -2.08 12.71
N SER A 259 -3.74 -0.85 13.04
CA SER A 259 -2.81 0.29 13.20
C SER A 259 -1.86 0.11 14.38
N VAL A 260 -2.38 -0.34 15.53
CA VAL A 260 -1.56 -0.66 16.72
C VAL A 260 -0.63 -1.84 16.41
N GLY A 261 -1.15 -2.88 15.75
CA GLY A 261 -0.34 -4.01 15.30
C GLY A 261 0.80 -3.58 14.37
N LEU A 262 0.55 -2.66 13.44
CA LEU A 262 1.57 -2.11 12.53
C LEU A 262 2.66 -1.33 13.25
N LEU A 263 2.30 -0.51 14.26
CA LEU A 263 3.26 0.20 15.09
C LEU A 263 4.17 -0.80 15.81
N ILE A 264 3.57 -1.78 16.49
CA ILE A 264 4.30 -2.79 17.28
C ILE A 264 5.16 -3.65 16.35
N PHE A 265 4.60 -4.09 15.21
CA PHE A 265 5.33 -4.89 14.22
C PHE A 265 6.57 -4.18 13.70
N ALA A 266 6.45 -2.89 13.36
CA ALA A 266 7.55 -2.12 12.79
C ALA A 266 8.74 -1.99 13.76
N ILE A 267 8.53 -1.98 15.07
CA ILE A 267 9.61 -1.97 16.07
C ILE A 267 10.52 -3.19 15.92
N GLY A 268 9.94 -4.39 15.73
CA GLY A 268 10.72 -5.63 15.58
C GLY A 268 11.18 -5.91 14.15
N TYR A 269 10.35 -5.55 13.17
CA TYR A 269 10.55 -5.83 11.75
C TYR A 269 11.88 -5.28 11.20
N TYR A 270 12.26 -4.06 11.61
CA TYR A 270 13.47 -3.43 11.12
C TYR A 270 14.76 -4.00 11.72
N PHE A 271 14.70 -4.83 12.77
CA PHE A 271 15.89 -5.40 13.38
C PHE A 271 16.75 -6.20 12.40
N PRO A 272 16.24 -7.22 11.69
CA PRO A 272 17.06 -7.92 10.70
C PRO A 272 17.52 -7.04 9.53
N LEU A 273 16.67 -6.10 9.09
CA LEU A 273 17.00 -5.20 7.97
C LEU A 273 18.20 -4.29 8.26
N PHE A 274 18.33 -3.82 9.51
CA PHE A 274 19.38 -2.88 9.87
C PHE A 274 20.63 -3.58 10.44
N TYR A 275 20.46 -4.74 11.04
CA TYR A 275 21.51 -5.37 11.83
C TYR A 275 22.06 -6.69 11.26
N LEU A 276 21.44 -7.27 10.21
CA LEU A 276 21.91 -8.53 9.62
C LEU A 276 23.35 -8.41 9.09
N GLN A 277 23.66 -7.32 8.40
CA GLN A 277 25.02 -7.08 7.88
C GLN A 277 26.01 -6.89 9.02
N LEU A 278 25.66 -6.15 10.05
CA LEU A 278 26.51 -5.93 11.21
C LEU A 278 26.73 -7.24 11.99
N ASP A 279 25.70 -8.06 12.17
CA ASP A 279 25.82 -9.40 12.79
C ASP A 279 26.78 -10.28 12.00
N ALA A 280 26.65 -10.31 10.67
CA ALA A 280 27.53 -11.08 9.79
C ALA A 280 29.00 -10.63 9.93
N THR A 281 29.28 -9.33 9.87
CA THR A 281 30.65 -8.79 9.98
C THR A 281 31.25 -9.03 11.36
N THR A 282 30.47 -8.89 12.45
CA THR A 282 30.96 -9.12 13.81
C THR A 282 31.25 -10.59 14.11
N ARG A 283 30.65 -11.51 13.36
CA ARG A 283 30.96 -12.95 13.42
C ARG A 283 32.11 -13.37 12.50
N GLY A 284 32.78 -12.43 11.83
CA GLY A 284 33.99 -12.66 11.04
C GLY A 284 33.75 -12.95 9.56
N LEU A 285 32.51 -12.76 9.05
CA LEU A 285 32.26 -12.85 7.62
C LEU A 285 32.95 -11.70 6.87
N ASP A 286 33.39 -11.98 5.63
CA ASP A 286 33.92 -10.98 4.74
C ASP A 286 32.92 -9.82 4.57
N PRO A 287 33.33 -8.54 4.71
CA PRO A 287 32.42 -7.39 4.60
C PRO A 287 31.67 -7.32 3.27
N THR A 288 32.30 -7.76 2.17
CA THR A 288 31.67 -7.82 0.84
C THR A 288 30.55 -8.87 0.84
N PHE A 289 30.81 -10.03 1.42
CA PHE A 289 29.79 -11.07 1.56
C PHE A 289 28.65 -10.62 2.47
N ALA A 290 28.95 -9.96 3.59
CA ALA A 290 27.95 -9.42 4.51
C ALA A 290 27.04 -8.39 3.81
N PHE A 291 27.57 -7.53 2.93
CA PHE A 291 26.77 -6.64 2.09
C PHE A 291 25.83 -7.43 1.15
N TYR A 292 26.33 -8.51 0.51
CA TYR A 292 25.50 -9.31 -0.38
C TYR A 292 24.37 -10.05 0.35
N THR A 293 24.46 -10.33 1.66
CA THR A 293 23.35 -10.92 2.40
C THR A 293 22.12 -10.03 2.43
N LEU A 294 22.29 -8.69 2.56
CA LEU A 294 21.17 -7.73 2.44
C LEU A 294 20.63 -7.65 1.01
N VAL A 295 21.49 -7.72 0.02
CA VAL A 295 21.11 -7.73 -1.40
C VAL A 295 20.23 -8.95 -1.69
N ILE A 296 20.63 -10.14 -1.23
CA ILE A 296 19.89 -11.41 -1.35
C ILE A 296 18.52 -11.30 -0.63
N MET A 297 18.50 -10.75 0.57
CA MET A 297 17.27 -10.56 1.33
C MET A 297 16.28 -9.65 0.59
N ASN A 298 16.74 -8.55 -0.01
CA ASN A 298 15.89 -7.65 -0.80
C ASN A 298 15.44 -8.29 -2.13
N ALA A 299 16.29 -9.09 -2.77
CA ALA A 299 15.92 -9.86 -3.97
C ALA A 299 14.82 -10.90 -3.65
N SER A 300 14.94 -11.60 -2.53
CA SER A 300 13.91 -12.53 -2.05
C SER A 300 12.62 -11.79 -1.67
N SER A 301 12.75 -10.61 -1.07
CA SER A 301 11.61 -9.74 -0.75
C SER A 301 10.83 -9.33 -2.00
N PHE A 302 11.48 -9.13 -3.14
CA PHE A 302 10.80 -8.86 -4.41
C PHE A 302 9.87 -10.04 -4.80
N ILE A 303 10.36 -11.27 -4.72
CA ILE A 303 9.56 -12.48 -4.97
C ILE A 303 8.42 -12.58 -3.94
N GLY A 304 8.75 -12.37 -2.66
CA GLY A 304 7.78 -12.36 -1.57
C GLY A 304 6.64 -11.37 -1.78
N ARG A 305 6.90 -10.20 -2.36
CA ARG A 305 5.87 -9.19 -2.66
C ARG A 305 4.95 -9.57 -3.80
N LEU A 306 5.41 -10.29 -4.80
CA LEU A 306 4.57 -10.75 -5.90
C LEU A 306 3.68 -11.93 -5.51
N THR A 307 4.17 -12.79 -4.61
CA THR A 307 3.50 -14.03 -4.22
C THR A 307 2.05 -13.82 -3.73
N PRO A 308 1.74 -12.94 -2.78
CA PRO A 308 0.36 -12.80 -2.30
C PRO A 308 -0.60 -12.24 -3.35
N GLY A 309 -0.09 -11.45 -4.29
CA GLY A 309 -0.88 -10.98 -5.41
C GLY A 309 -1.33 -12.12 -6.31
N VAL A 310 -0.43 -13.04 -6.63
CA VAL A 310 -0.73 -14.24 -7.41
C VAL A 310 -1.67 -15.17 -6.63
N LEU A 311 -1.37 -15.44 -5.35
CA LEU A 311 -2.21 -16.31 -4.51
C LEU A 311 -3.63 -15.75 -4.33
N SER A 312 -3.82 -14.44 -4.33
CA SER A 312 -5.15 -13.83 -4.26
C SER A 312 -6.04 -14.19 -5.46
N GLN A 313 -5.46 -14.50 -6.62
CA GLN A 313 -6.21 -14.94 -7.81
C GLN A 313 -6.76 -16.36 -7.64
N TYR A 314 -6.12 -17.17 -6.79
CA TYR A 314 -6.60 -18.50 -6.38
C TYR A 314 -7.52 -18.45 -5.16
N LYS A 315 -8.10 -17.26 -4.87
CA LYS A 315 -9.03 -17.02 -3.76
C LYS A 315 -8.47 -17.26 -2.36
N VAL A 316 -7.13 -17.24 -2.21
CA VAL A 316 -6.51 -17.28 -0.87
C VAL A 316 -6.81 -15.95 -0.16
N PRO A 317 -7.40 -15.96 1.05
CA PRO A 317 -7.77 -14.74 1.74
C PRO A 317 -6.57 -13.85 2.08
N VAL A 318 -6.63 -12.58 1.71
CA VAL A 318 -5.58 -11.57 1.96
C VAL A 318 -5.23 -11.49 3.44
N GLY A 319 -6.23 -11.55 4.33
CA GLY A 319 -6.03 -11.50 5.78
C GLY A 319 -5.20 -12.66 6.30
N ASN A 320 -5.47 -13.89 5.83
CA ASN A 320 -4.72 -15.08 6.26
C ASN A 320 -3.26 -14.99 5.82
N MET A 321 -3.01 -14.58 4.57
CA MET A 321 -1.65 -14.35 4.08
C MET A 321 -0.91 -13.30 4.90
N PHE A 322 -1.62 -12.23 5.33
CA PHE A 322 -1.06 -11.18 6.17
C PHE A 322 -0.66 -11.69 7.57
N ALA A 323 -1.51 -12.48 8.22
CA ALA A 323 -1.20 -13.11 9.51
C ALA A 323 -0.05 -14.12 9.40
N ILE A 324 -0.04 -14.97 8.35
CA ILE A 324 1.03 -15.94 8.10
C ILE A 324 2.36 -15.23 7.87
N SER A 325 2.38 -14.15 7.07
CA SER A 325 3.62 -13.41 6.79
C SER A 325 4.19 -12.74 8.04
N SER A 326 3.35 -12.16 8.89
CA SER A 326 3.78 -11.55 10.15
C SER A 326 4.29 -12.60 11.15
N GLY A 327 3.59 -13.74 11.29
CA GLY A 327 4.01 -14.85 12.13
C GLY A 327 5.32 -15.48 11.65
N GLY A 328 5.49 -15.64 10.33
CA GLY A 328 6.74 -16.09 9.71
C GLY A 328 7.91 -15.17 10.04
N CYS A 329 7.72 -13.85 9.95
CA CYS A 329 8.74 -12.88 10.39
C CYS A 329 9.10 -13.06 11.87
N ALA A 330 8.10 -13.22 12.76
CA ALA A 330 8.31 -13.39 14.18
C ALA A 330 9.18 -14.62 14.50
N VAL A 331 8.83 -15.77 13.93
CA VAL A 331 9.60 -17.03 14.11
C VAL A 331 11.02 -16.88 13.61
N LEU A 332 11.21 -16.26 12.44
CA LEU A 332 12.53 -16.09 11.84
C LEU A 332 13.42 -15.13 12.63
N ILE A 333 12.85 -14.07 13.23
CA ILE A 333 13.62 -13.17 14.11
C ILE A 333 14.21 -13.94 15.29
N PHE A 334 13.46 -14.85 15.93
CA PHE A 334 14.03 -15.74 16.95
C PHE A 334 15.09 -16.67 16.36
N GLY A 335 14.92 -17.15 15.12
CA GLY A 335 15.89 -17.97 14.42
C GLY A 335 17.26 -17.30 14.23
N MET A 336 17.29 -15.96 14.19
CA MET A 336 18.53 -15.19 14.05
C MET A 336 19.53 -15.46 15.19
N ILE A 337 19.07 -15.87 16.38
CA ILE A 337 19.92 -16.23 17.51
C ILE A 337 20.85 -17.41 17.17
N GLY A 338 20.35 -18.36 16.37
CA GLY A 338 21.05 -19.59 16.00
C GLY A 338 21.98 -19.48 14.79
N ILE A 339 22.04 -18.34 14.11
CA ILE A 339 22.85 -18.17 12.90
C ILE A 339 24.33 -18.14 13.29
N LYS A 340 25.14 -19.06 12.71
CA LYS A 340 26.59 -19.18 13.00
C LYS A 340 27.44 -19.34 11.74
N THR A 341 26.85 -19.66 10.60
CA THR A 341 27.56 -19.97 9.35
C THR A 341 27.13 -19.09 8.21
N ASP A 342 28.00 -18.89 7.22
CA ASP A 342 27.74 -18.11 6.02
C ASP A 342 26.47 -18.58 5.30
N ALA A 343 26.32 -19.90 5.15
CA ALA A 343 25.14 -20.48 4.54
C ALA A 343 23.85 -20.15 5.33
N ALA A 344 23.93 -20.11 6.66
CA ALA A 344 22.78 -19.79 7.51
C ALA A 344 22.36 -18.31 7.36
N PHE A 345 23.30 -17.36 7.16
CA PHE A 345 23.00 -15.96 6.85
C PHE A 345 22.27 -15.82 5.51
N VAL A 346 22.71 -16.56 4.47
CA VAL A 346 22.05 -16.56 3.16
C VAL A 346 20.66 -17.16 3.25
N ILE A 347 20.50 -18.32 3.86
CA ILE A 347 19.21 -19.01 4.02
C ILE A 347 18.24 -18.13 4.81
N PHE A 348 18.72 -17.55 5.92
CA PHE A 348 17.92 -16.60 6.71
C PHE A 348 17.50 -15.40 5.86
N GLY A 349 18.43 -14.78 5.12
CA GLY A 349 18.14 -13.65 4.24
C GLY A 349 17.07 -13.99 3.19
N ILE A 350 17.14 -15.17 2.59
CA ILE A 350 16.15 -15.64 1.62
C ILE A 350 14.78 -15.82 2.29
N ILE A 351 14.69 -16.54 3.39
CA ILE A 351 13.41 -16.89 3.99
C ILE A 351 12.79 -15.66 4.68
N TYR A 352 13.59 -14.89 5.43
CA TYR A 352 13.11 -13.66 6.07
C TYR A 352 12.70 -12.62 5.03
N GLY A 353 13.52 -12.41 4.00
CA GLY A 353 13.20 -11.50 2.91
C GLY A 353 11.87 -11.85 2.24
N PHE A 354 11.61 -13.13 2.00
CA PHE A 354 10.35 -13.59 1.42
C PHE A 354 9.12 -13.21 2.29
N PHE A 355 9.13 -13.58 3.58
CA PHE A 355 7.99 -13.26 4.48
C PHE A 355 7.86 -11.76 4.75
N ALA A 356 8.98 -11.06 4.92
CA ALA A 356 9.02 -9.61 5.08
C ALA A 356 8.46 -8.89 3.85
N GLY A 357 8.83 -9.35 2.65
CA GLY A 357 8.29 -8.83 1.39
C GLY A 357 6.79 -9.08 1.26
N MET A 358 6.34 -10.30 1.57
CA MET A 358 4.92 -10.67 1.56
C MET A 358 4.10 -9.77 2.50
N PHE A 359 4.59 -9.53 3.72
CA PHE A 359 3.94 -8.65 4.69
C PHE A 359 3.79 -7.22 4.15
N VAL A 360 4.88 -6.61 3.66
CA VAL A 360 4.85 -5.22 3.16
C VAL A 360 3.94 -5.08 1.95
N ALA A 361 3.92 -6.06 1.04
CA ALA A 361 3.05 -6.02 -0.12
C ALA A 361 1.57 -6.10 0.22
N LEU A 362 1.23 -6.76 1.31
CA LEU A 362 -0.15 -6.92 1.79
C LEU A 362 -0.68 -5.71 2.55
N LEU A 363 0.16 -4.73 2.92
CA LEU A 363 -0.28 -3.52 3.63
C LEU A 363 -1.37 -2.76 2.87
N GLY A 364 -1.15 -2.49 1.59
CA GLY A 364 -2.15 -1.82 0.75
C GLY A 364 -3.45 -2.61 0.64
N PRO A 365 -3.40 -3.88 0.22
CA PRO A 365 -4.58 -4.75 0.15
C PRO A 365 -5.36 -4.89 1.46
N ILE A 366 -4.69 -5.07 2.61
CA ILE A 366 -5.38 -5.22 3.90
C ILE A 366 -6.05 -3.91 4.34
N LEU A 367 -5.39 -2.77 4.17
CA LEU A 367 -5.96 -1.47 4.47
C LEU A 367 -7.14 -1.14 3.54
N SER A 368 -7.06 -1.54 2.26
CA SER A 368 -8.17 -1.45 1.33
C SER A 368 -9.36 -2.36 1.72
N LEU A 369 -9.08 -3.54 2.27
CA LEU A 369 -10.12 -4.47 2.77
C LEU A 369 -10.82 -3.92 4.03
N LEU A 370 -10.09 -3.18 4.88
CA LEU A 370 -10.62 -2.53 6.07
C LEU A 370 -11.35 -1.21 5.77
N THR A 371 -11.28 -0.71 4.54
CA THR A 371 -11.89 0.55 4.13
C THR A 371 -13.20 0.29 3.39
N GLU A 372 -14.32 0.75 3.94
CA GLU A 372 -15.65 0.58 3.33
C GLU A 372 -15.85 1.56 2.15
N ASP A 373 -15.48 2.82 2.32
CA ASP A 373 -15.55 3.84 1.26
C ASP A 373 -14.16 4.13 0.68
N ILE A 374 -13.99 3.88 -0.61
CA ILE A 374 -12.74 4.15 -1.34
C ILE A 374 -12.31 5.62 -1.21
N LYS A 375 -13.25 6.54 -0.99
CA LYS A 375 -12.97 7.97 -0.79
C LYS A 375 -12.20 8.29 0.49
N GLU A 376 -12.15 7.35 1.45
CA GLU A 376 -11.41 7.47 2.70
C GLU A 376 -10.10 6.63 2.70
N LEU A 377 -9.83 5.92 1.60
CA LEU A 377 -8.70 4.97 1.54
C LEU A 377 -7.36 5.67 1.78
N GLY A 378 -7.14 6.84 1.18
CA GLY A 378 -5.90 7.60 1.35
C GLY A 378 -5.70 8.05 2.80
N ALA A 379 -6.74 8.56 3.45
CA ALA A 379 -6.69 8.98 4.85
C ALA A 379 -6.41 7.79 5.78
N ARG A 380 -7.09 6.66 5.58
CA ARG A 380 -6.88 5.44 6.38
C ARG A 380 -5.48 4.86 6.18
N MET A 381 -5.02 4.78 4.93
CA MET A 381 -3.63 4.38 4.64
C MET A 381 -2.62 5.33 5.31
N GLY A 382 -2.86 6.64 5.23
CA GLY A 382 -2.00 7.65 5.84
C GLY A 382 -1.88 7.48 7.36
N VAL A 383 -2.99 7.24 8.06
CA VAL A 383 -2.99 6.97 9.52
C VAL A 383 -2.23 5.69 9.83
N ALA A 384 -2.50 4.59 9.13
CA ALA A 384 -1.84 3.30 9.36
C ALA A 384 -0.32 3.38 9.11
N TYR A 385 0.10 4.08 8.05
CA TYR A 385 1.52 4.29 7.75
C TYR A 385 2.20 5.23 8.75
N LEU A 386 1.50 6.20 9.34
CA LEU A 386 2.05 7.00 10.44
C LEU A 386 2.38 6.13 11.66
N PHE A 387 1.49 5.21 12.04
CA PHE A 387 1.76 4.24 13.11
C PHE A 387 2.97 3.35 12.76
N THR A 388 3.07 2.90 11.52
CA THR A 388 4.24 2.14 11.02
C THR A 388 5.52 2.98 11.08
N ALA A 389 5.46 4.27 10.70
CA ALA A 389 6.60 5.18 10.72
C ALA A 389 7.13 5.41 12.14
N ILE A 390 6.22 5.61 13.10
CA ILE A 390 6.59 5.76 14.53
C ILE A 390 7.26 4.48 15.04
N GLY A 391 6.70 3.31 14.75
CA GLY A 391 7.30 2.03 15.12
C GLY A 391 8.68 1.83 14.50
N GLY A 392 8.84 2.16 13.22
CA GLY A 392 10.13 2.09 12.51
C GLY A 392 11.18 3.05 13.07
N LEU A 393 10.76 4.27 13.44
CA LEU A 393 11.64 5.26 14.06
C LEU A 393 12.16 4.78 15.44
N LEU A 394 11.33 4.11 16.22
CA LEU A 394 11.68 3.58 17.54
C LEU A 394 12.49 2.27 17.44
N GLY A 395 12.24 1.43 16.45
CA GLY A 395 12.83 0.09 16.35
C GLY A 395 14.36 0.09 16.28
N GLY A 396 14.95 0.94 15.44
CA GLY A 396 16.41 1.05 15.29
C GLY A 396 17.13 1.39 16.59
N PRO A 397 16.80 2.53 17.23
CA PRO A 397 17.42 2.94 18.50
C PRO A 397 17.25 1.94 19.64
N ILE A 398 16.06 1.33 19.79
CA ILE A 398 15.79 0.37 20.86
C ILE A 398 16.67 -0.88 20.67
N ASN A 399 16.71 -1.43 19.46
CA ASN A 399 17.53 -2.60 19.15
C ASN A 399 19.02 -2.32 19.28
N GLY A 400 19.47 -1.11 18.88
CA GLY A 400 20.84 -0.66 19.08
C GLY A 400 21.24 -0.56 20.56
N ALA A 401 20.36 -0.02 21.40
CA ALA A 401 20.57 0.07 22.84
C ALA A 401 20.65 -1.30 23.51
N LEU A 402 19.90 -2.30 23.00
CA LEU A 402 19.94 -3.66 23.52
C LEU A 402 21.20 -4.45 23.14
N LEU A 403 21.92 -4.05 22.08
CA LEU A 403 23.16 -4.68 21.68
C LEU A 403 24.30 -4.44 22.67
N THR A 404 24.33 -3.29 23.34
CA THR A 404 25.35 -2.89 24.31
C THR A 404 26.81 -3.03 23.79
N GLY A 405 27.82 -2.59 24.53
CA GLY A 405 29.22 -2.62 24.11
C GLY A 405 29.81 -4.02 23.81
N ASN A 406 29.17 -5.09 24.29
CA ASN A 406 29.61 -6.47 24.09
C ASN A 406 28.87 -7.17 22.92
N LEU A 407 28.06 -6.47 22.13
CA LEU A 407 27.31 -6.97 20.97
C LEU A 407 26.54 -8.29 21.26
N VAL A 408 25.71 -8.26 22.29
CA VAL A 408 24.94 -9.43 22.77
C VAL A 408 23.70 -9.64 21.89
N TRP A 409 23.85 -10.34 20.77
CA TRP A 409 22.87 -10.50 19.70
C TRP A 409 21.52 -11.13 20.10
N TRP A 410 21.52 -12.01 21.13
CA TRP A 410 20.26 -12.64 21.55
C TRP A 410 19.25 -11.66 22.15
N ARG A 411 19.70 -10.55 22.78
CA ARG A 411 18.82 -9.57 23.44
C ARG A 411 17.91 -8.86 22.46
N PRO A 412 18.40 -8.17 21.40
CA PRO A 412 17.54 -7.54 20.43
C PRO A 412 16.75 -8.56 19.60
N ALA A 413 17.28 -9.77 19.36
CA ALA A 413 16.56 -10.82 18.65
C ALA A 413 15.36 -11.31 19.46
N VAL A 414 15.51 -11.58 20.78
CA VAL A 414 14.37 -11.96 21.64
C VAL A 414 13.37 -10.80 21.75
N PHE A 415 13.83 -9.58 22.00
CA PHE A 415 12.96 -8.41 22.08
C PHE A 415 12.14 -8.24 20.79
N SER A 416 12.79 -8.19 19.65
CA SER A 416 12.13 -8.00 18.35
C SER A 416 11.21 -9.17 18.00
N GLY A 417 11.61 -10.40 18.31
CA GLY A 417 10.78 -11.60 18.12
C GLY A 417 9.51 -11.56 18.95
N VAL A 418 9.60 -11.20 20.25
CA VAL A 418 8.44 -11.05 21.14
C VAL A 418 7.51 -9.95 20.64
N VAL A 419 8.06 -8.76 20.34
CA VAL A 419 7.28 -7.61 19.86
C VAL A 419 6.56 -7.95 18.55
N THR A 420 7.23 -8.61 17.61
CA THR A 420 6.61 -9.04 16.34
C THR A 420 5.54 -10.11 16.57
N THR A 421 5.73 -11.01 17.54
CA THR A 421 4.70 -12.01 17.92
C THR A 421 3.47 -11.32 18.49
N VAL A 422 3.64 -10.35 19.40
CA VAL A 422 2.52 -9.54 19.93
C VAL A 422 1.78 -8.85 18.79
N ALA A 423 2.50 -8.25 17.85
CA ALA A 423 1.88 -7.63 16.67
C ALA A 423 1.05 -8.63 15.85
N THR A 424 1.56 -9.86 15.67
CA THR A 424 0.84 -10.94 14.98
C THR A 424 -0.47 -11.29 15.69
N VAL A 425 -0.48 -11.30 17.02
CA VAL A 425 -1.72 -11.49 17.81
C VAL A 425 -2.71 -10.35 17.53
N PHE A 426 -2.27 -9.09 17.46
CA PHE A 426 -3.13 -7.96 17.07
C PHE A 426 -3.71 -8.14 15.66
N PHE A 427 -2.94 -8.64 14.70
CA PHE A 427 -3.44 -8.93 13.35
C PHE A 427 -4.45 -10.09 13.33
N CYS A 428 -4.23 -11.12 14.13
CA CYS A 428 -5.23 -12.18 14.31
C CYS A 428 -6.54 -11.64 14.93
N ALA A 429 -6.43 -10.77 15.96
CA ALA A 429 -7.59 -10.11 16.57
C ALA A 429 -8.33 -9.23 15.55
N MET A 430 -7.61 -8.47 14.73
CA MET A 430 -8.18 -7.71 13.61
C MET A 430 -9.03 -8.61 12.69
N LEU A 431 -8.50 -9.78 12.31
CA LEU A 431 -9.21 -10.73 11.43
C LEU A 431 -10.48 -11.28 12.08
N VAL A 432 -10.42 -11.60 13.38
CA VAL A 432 -11.59 -12.06 14.14
C VAL A 432 -12.68 -10.98 14.15
N VAL A 433 -12.32 -9.72 14.48
CA VAL A 433 -13.28 -8.61 14.50
C VAL A 433 -13.89 -8.39 13.11
N LEU A 434 -13.07 -8.45 12.06
CA LEU A 434 -13.54 -8.30 10.68
C LEU A 434 -14.52 -9.42 10.29
N HIS A 435 -14.27 -10.64 10.74
CA HIS A 435 -15.15 -11.80 10.50
C HIS A 435 -16.48 -11.66 11.24
N LEU A 436 -16.46 -11.24 12.50
CA LEU A 436 -17.66 -10.99 13.29
C LEU A 436 -18.51 -9.88 12.66
N LYS A 437 -17.89 -8.78 12.21
CA LYS A 437 -18.58 -7.69 11.53
C LYS A 437 -19.29 -8.16 10.26
N LYS A 438 -18.67 -9.04 9.46
CA LYS A 438 -19.29 -9.61 8.25
C LYS A 438 -20.49 -10.53 8.57
N ARG A 439 -20.50 -11.21 9.71
CA ARG A 439 -21.61 -12.08 10.13
C ARG A 439 -22.80 -11.29 10.67
N THR A 440 -22.56 -10.14 11.33
CA THR A 440 -23.62 -9.31 11.94
C THR A 440 -24.30 -8.36 10.98
N THR A 441 -23.74 -8.13 9.78
CA THR A 441 -24.40 -7.35 8.73
C THR A 441 -25.26 -8.29 7.87
N PRO A 442 -26.61 -8.32 8.05
CA PRO A 442 -27.47 -9.17 7.23
C PRO A 442 -27.38 -8.71 5.79
N SER A 443 -27.29 -9.65 4.86
CA SER A 443 -27.37 -9.41 3.42
C SER A 443 -28.77 -8.87 3.09
N SER A 444 -28.98 -7.58 3.21
CA SER A 444 -30.23 -6.88 2.87
C SER A 444 -30.57 -6.92 1.37
N SER A 445 -29.75 -7.55 0.56
CA SER A 445 -29.96 -7.73 -0.88
C SER A 445 -30.69 -9.02 -1.28
N ARG A 446 -31.15 -9.85 -0.30
CA ARG A 446 -31.96 -11.05 -0.59
C ARG A 446 -33.46 -10.91 -0.29
N LEU A 447 -33.91 -9.74 0.18
CA LEU A 447 -35.33 -9.57 0.62
C LEU A 447 -36.17 -8.68 -0.30
N THR A 448 -35.74 -8.39 -1.52
CA THR A 448 -36.59 -7.69 -2.52
C THR A 448 -36.91 -8.52 -3.76
N ALA A 449 -36.96 -9.84 -3.62
CA ALA A 449 -37.70 -10.70 -4.54
C ALA A 449 -38.94 -11.18 -3.81
N SER A 450 -39.94 -10.30 -3.61
CA SER A 450 -41.29 -10.76 -3.31
C SER A 450 -41.78 -11.54 -4.55
N PRO A 451 -42.34 -12.74 -4.38
CA PRO A 451 -42.96 -13.43 -5.48
C PRO A 451 -44.21 -12.65 -5.91
N THR A 452 -44.18 -12.11 -7.10
CA THR A 452 -45.39 -11.60 -7.77
C THR A 452 -46.43 -12.73 -7.77
N PRO A 453 -47.70 -12.49 -7.42
CA PRO A 453 -48.70 -13.52 -7.49
C PRO A 453 -48.88 -13.94 -8.94
N MET A 454 -48.71 -15.24 -9.24
CA MET A 454 -49.08 -15.80 -10.53
C MET A 454 -50.57 -15.71 -10.73
N GLU A 455 -51.00 -14.97 -11.72
CA GLU A 455 -52.32 -15.19 -12.37
C GLU A 455 -52.31 -16.54 -13.06
N PRO A 456 -53.44 -17.28 -13.03
CA PRO A 456 -53.54 -18.60 -13.65
C PRO A 456 -53.68 -18.44 -15.18
N ILE A 457 -52.70 -18.89 -15.93
CA ILE A 457 -52.82 -19.07 -17.37
C ILE A 457 -53.20 -20.50 -17.68
N GLU A 458 -54.32 -20.60 -18.35
CA GLU A 458 -54.95 -21.79 -18.89
C GLU A 458 -54.02 -22.73 -19.66
N GLN A 459 -54.30 -24.02 -19.51
CA GLN A 459 -53.72 -25.14 -20.24
C GLN A 459 -53.98 -25.04 -21.76
N SER A 460 -52.95 -25.16 -22.55
CA SER A 460 -53.07 -25.63 -23.91
C SER A 460 -51.89 -26.50 -24.30
N HIS A 461 -52.21 -27.72 -24.54
CA HIS A 461 -51.49 -28.82 -25.18
C HIS A 461 -50.33 -28.51 -26.14
N ARG A 462 -49.17 -29.16 -25.99
CA ARG A 462 -48.70 -30.23 -26.93
C ARG A 462 -47.30 -30.75 -26.57
N SER A 463 -47.31 -32.06 -26.46
CA SER A 463 -46.19 -33.01 -26.59
C SER A 463 -45.12 -32.71 -27.62
N GLN A 464 -43.86 -33.00 -27.29
CA GLN A 464 -42.94 -33.93 -27.98
C GLN A 464 -41.55 -33.90 -27.35
N GLN A 465 -41.20 -35.01 -26.75
CA GLN A 465 -40.18 -36.02 -27.10
C GLN A 465 -38.70 -35.57 -27.06
N SER A 466 -38.01 -36.18 -26.10
CA SER A 466 -36.78 -37.01 -26.23
C SER A 466 -35.52 -36.31 -26.72
N THR A 467 -34.39 -36.40 -26.06
CA THR A 467 -33.53 -37.59 -25.88
C THR A 467 -32.27 -37.23 -25.06
N LEU A 468 -31.97 -38.02 -24.11
CA LEU A 468 -30.70 -38.56 -23.66
C LEU A 468 -29.40 -37.89 -24.14
N ARG A 469 -28.55 -37.42 -23.20
CA ARG A 469 -27.19 -37.96 -23.09
C ARG A 469 -26.63 -37.76 -21.66
N LYS A 470 -26.48 -38.89 -20.99
CA LYS A 470 -25.56 -39.09 -19.89
C LYS A 470 -24.15 -39.11 -20.45
N ASP A 471 -23.22 -38.45 -19.82
CA ASP A 471 -21.86 -38.97 -19.72
C ASP A 471 -21.27 -38.61 -18.39
N SER A 472 -21.07 -39.67 -17.62
CA SER A 472 -20.33 -39.79 -16.37
C SER A 472 -18.85 -39.64 -16.66
N TYR A 473 -18.12 -38.88 -15.82
CA TYR A 473 -16.75 -39.26 -15.50
C TYR A 473 -16.50 -39.07 -14.01
N THR A 474 -16.47 -40.18 -13.33
CA THR A 474 -15.95 -40.38 -11.99
C THR A 474 -14.43 -40.49 -12.10
N ILE A 475 -13.66 -39.73 -11.35
CA ILE A 475 -12.31 -40.13 -10.92
C ILE A 475 -12.18 -39.84 -9.43
N ASN A 476 -12.07 -40.91 -8.68
CA ASN A 476 -11.64 -41.01 -7.30
C ASN A 476 -10.14 -40.70 -7.18
N GLY A 477 -9.74 -40.11 -6.07
CA GLY A 477 -8.34 -40.13 -5.66
C GLY A 477 -7.93 -39.13 -4.61
N LEU A 478 -8.21 -39.47 -3.34
CA LEU A 478 -7.38 -39.32 -2.13
C LEU A 478 -6.51 -38.07 -1.94
N LEU A 479 -6.86 -37.18 -1.00
CA LEU A 479 -6.16 -36.98 0.29
C LEU A 479 -6.86 -35.87 1.08
N PRO A 480 -7.12 -36.01 2.40
CA PRO A 480 -7.74 -34.97 3.22
C PRO A 480 -6.66 -33.99 3.69
N VAL A 481 -6.67 -32.80 3.13
CA VAL A 481 -5.95 -31.65 3.70
C VAL A 481 -6.89 -30.96 4.66
N PHE A 482 -6.54 -30.96 5.93
CA PHE A 482 -7.20 -30.18 6.97
C PHE A 482 -7.22 -28.69 6.59
N TRP A 483 -8.38 -28.19 6.23
CA TRP A 483 -8.62 -26.77 6.05
C TRP A 483 -9.41 -26.26 7.25
N PHE A 484 -8.74 -25.53 8.12
CA PHE A 484 -9.44 -24.63 9.02
C PHE A 484 -10.11 -23.55 8.18
N GLN A 485 -11.43 -23.61 8.03
CA GLN A 485 -12.24 -22.50 7.56
C GLN A 485 -12.30 -21.47 8.69
N PHE A 486 -11.49 -20.43 8.62
CA PHE A 486 -11.66 -19.19 9.36
C PHE A 486 -11.98 -18.05 8.40
#